data_1086bb31203e2a570601c563a25297c8
#
_entry.id   1086bb31203e2a570601c563a25297c8
#
_cell.length_a   1.000
_cell.length_b   1.000
_cell.length_c   1.000
_cell.angle_alpha   90.00
_cell.angle_beta   90.00
_cell.angle_gamma   90.00
#
_symmetry.space_group_name_H-M   'P 1'
#
loop_
_entity.id
_entity.type
_entity.pdbx_description
1 polymer ?
#
loop_
_entity_poly.entity_id
_entity_poly.type
_entity_poly.pdbx_seq_one_letter_code
_entity_poly.pdbx_strand_id
1 'polypeptide(L)'
;MNLSARAIRSRRFQKPMFLIRRPSQIEITEFLDQSRDLSLSYDPIGIARETPRGFNSDLASALIGHGREDFERAKNALAQWRHYEMGWVELLPKGAAIATGTVVAVLVRHMGFWSLNGCRVVYGIGDRHTGSSFGFAYGTLTNHAEMGEEIFEVRLEPESEAVIYRIQAVSRPHAAMARIGYPIARYFQERFRRDSTRALQRAIDGYA
;
A
#
# COMPACT_ATOMS: atom_id res chain seq x y z
N MET A 1 25.27 -27.09 15.34
CA MET A 1 25.75 -25.72 15.12
C MET A 1 24.69 -24.89 14.40
N ASN A 2 24.39 -23.72 14.91
CA ASN A 2 23.63 -22.60 14.33
C ASN A 2 22.09 -22.53 14.41
N LEU A 3 21.47 -23.00 15.47
CA LEU A 3 20.11 -22.58 15.84
C LEU A 3 20.08 -21.12 16.42
N SER A 4 21.16 -20.68 17.06
CA SER A 4 21.27 -19.37 17.71
C SER A 4 21.37 -18.20 16.71
N ALA A 5 22.08 -18.34 15.60
CA ALA A 5 22.23 -17.30 14.59
C ALA A 5 20.92 -17.08 13.78
N ARG A 6 20.12 -18.15 13.59
CA ARG A 6 18.82 -18.07 12.94
C ARG A 6 17.77 -17.38 13.83
N ALA A 7 17.83 -17.61 15.16
CA ALA A 7 16.96 -16.97 16.15
C ALA A 7 17.27 -15.47 16.35
N ILE A 8 18.54 -15.07 16.24
CA ILE A 8 18.96 -13.66 16.36
C ILE A 8 18.59 -12.89 15.06
N ARG A 9 18.73 -13.50 13.87
CA ARG A 9 18.26 -12.91 12.61
C ARG A 9 16.73 -12.74 12.57
N SER A 10 15.95 -13.63 13.22
CA SER A 10 14.48 -13.60 13.16
C SER A 10 13.84 -12.42 13.93
N ARG A 11 14.58 -11.70 14.77
CA ARG A 11 14.05 -10.57 15.57
C ARG A 11 14.33 -9.18 14.99
N ARG A 12 15.19 -9.06 13.98
CA ARG A 12 15.71 -7.76 13.51
C ARG A 12 14.63 -6.87 12.91
N PHE A 13 13.66 -7.43 12.19
CA PHE A 13 12.65 -6.67 11.43
C PHE A 13 11.21 -6.85 11.95
N GLN A 14 11.06 -7.14 13.22
CA GLN A 14 9.74 -7.23 13.88
C GLN A 14 9.14 -5.84 14.20
N LYS A 15 9.92 -4.77 14.02
CA LYS A 15 9.52 -3.38 14.24
C LYS A 15 9.70 -2.58 12.96
N PRO A 16 9.01 -1.43 12.82
CA PRO A 16 9.24 -0.52 11.71
C PRO A 16 10.72 -0.18 11.56
N MET A 17 11.22 -0.23 10.33
CA MET A 17 12.62 0.02 10.04
C MET A 17 12.81 1.44 9.51
N PHE A 18 13.58 2.26 10.24
CA PHE A 18 13.99 3.60 9.84
C PHE A 18 15.51 3.63 9.61
N LEU A 19 15.94 4.18 8.48
CA LEU A 19 17.33 4.18 8.04
C LEU A 19 17.73 5.57 7.55
N ILE A 20 18.96 5.98 7.83
CA ILE A 20 19.54 7.24 7.30
C ILE A 20 20.01 7.10 5.84
N ARG A 21 20.04 5.88 5.30
CA ARG A 21 20.38 5.55 3.92
C ARG A 21 19.32 4.64 3.30
N ARG A 22 19.27 4.57 1.99
CA ARG A 22 18.44 3.58 1.30
C ARG A 22 18.91 2.17 1.69
N PRO A 23 17.99 1.26 2.07
CA PRO A 23 18.35 -0.13 2.36
C PRO A 23 18.92 -0.82 1.11
N SER A 24 19.89 -1.69 1.34
CA SER A 24 20.46 -2.56 0.30
C SER A 24 19.42 -3.62 -0.14
N GLN A 25 19.65 -4.22 -1.31
CA GLN A 25 18.79 -5.31 -1.79
C GLN A 25 18.75 -6.51 -0.82
N ILE A 26 19.87 -6.79 -0.16
CA ILE A 26 19.96 -7.85 0.87
C ILE A 26 19.04 -7.53 2.05
N GLU A 27 19.10 -6.30 2.58
CA GLU A 27 18.25 -5.87 3.70
C GLU A 27 16.77 -5.89 3.34
N ILE A 28 16.41 -5.52 2.10
CA ILE A 28 15.03 -5.58 1.58
C ILE A 28 14.57 -7.04 1.51
N THR A 29 15.40 -7.94 0.98
CA THR A 29 15.05 -9.37 0.88
C THR A 29 14.87 -10.00 2.26
N GLU A 30 15.80 -9.74 3.19
CA GLU A 30 15.70 -10.22 4.57
C GLU A 30 14.45 -9.66 5.29
N PHE A 31 14.10 -8.39 5.04
CA PHE A 31 12.88 -7.78 5.57
C PHE A 31 11.63 -8.46 5.04
N LEU A 32 11.54 -8.70 3.73
CA LEU A 32 10.41 -9.37 3.09
C LEU A 32 10.27 -10.81 3.60
N ASP A 33 11.36 -11.56 3.71
CA ASP A 33 11.34 -12.95 4.19
C ASP A 33 10.83 -13.02 5.64
N GLN A 34 11.28 -12.12 6.51
CA GLN A 34 10.79 -12.06 7.88
C GLN A 34 9.34 -11.58 7.98
N SER A 35 8.92 -10.68 7.06
CA SER A 35 7.55 -10.17 7.02
C SER A 35 6.50 -11.22 6.66
N ARG A 36 6.90 -12.31 6.00
CA ARG A 36 5.97 -13.41 5.64
C ARG A 36 5.34 -14.09 6.85
N ASP A 37 6.06 -14.16 7.96
CA ASP A 37 5.61 -14.83 9.17
C ASP A 37 4.92 -13.86 10.16
N LEU A 38 4.88 -12.56 9.86
CA LEU A 38 4.27 -11.56 10.74
C LEU A 38 2.75 -11.52 10.58
N SER A 39 2.07 -11.28 11.69
CA SER A 39 0.63 -11.02 11.71
C SER A 39 0.32 -9.62 11.20
N LEU A 40 -0.94 -9.40 10.78
CA LEU A 40 -1.48 -8.06 10.62
C LEU A 40 -1.38 -7.30 11.95
N SER A 41 -1.23 -5.99 11.88
CA SER A 41 -1.14 -5.12 13.05
C SER A 41 -2.52 -4.73 13.62
N TYR A 42 -3.60 -5.16 12.97
CA TYR A 42 -4.99 -4.87 13.30
C TYR A 42 -5.88 -6.11 13.11
N ASP A 43 -7.08 -6.04 13.65
CA ASP A 43 -8.14 -7.05 13.53
C ASP A 43 -9.50 -6.36 13.73
N PRO A 44 -10.57 -6.75 13.01
CA PRO A 44 -10.64 -7.76 11.93
C PRO A 44 -10.14 -7.23 10.58
N ILE A 45 -9.94 -8.12 9.60
CA ILE A 45 -9.77 -7.73 8.18
C ILE A 45 -11.08 -7.10 7.68
N GLY A 46 -10.97 -6.05 6.85
CA GLY A 46 -12.12 -5.32 6.29
C GLY A 46 -12.40 -3.98 6.97
N ILE A 47 -11.54 -3.53 7.89
CA ILE A 47 -11.72 -2.24 8.58
C ILE A 47 -11.76 -1.05 7.61
N ALA A 48 -11.19 -1.16 6.41
CA ALA A 48 -11.29 -0.11 5.41
C ALA A 48 -12.71 0.03 4.84
N ARG A 49 -13.57 -0.97 4.99
CA ARG A 49 -15.00 -0.91 4.60
C ARG A 49 -15.87 -0.30 5.69
N GLU A 50 -15.55 -0.61 6.96
CA GLU A 50 -16.30 -0.15 8.14
C GLU A 50 -15.31 0.38 9.17
N THR A 51 -15.12 1.69 9.22
CA THR A 51 -14.11 2.33 10.06
C THR A 51 -14.40 2.11 11.55
N PRO A 52 -13.57 1.38 12.29
CA PRO A 52 -13.75 1.19 13.73
C PRO A 52 -13.49 2.48 14.51
N ARG A 53 -14.02 2.56 15.73
CA ARG A 53 -13.70 3.68 16.64
C ARG A 53 -12.18 3.76 16.90
N GLY A 54 -11.63 4.96 16.87
CA GLY A 54 -10.20 5.22 17.14
C GLY A 54 -9.27 5.06 15.93
N PHE A 55 -9.85 4.82 14.74
CA PHE A 55 -9.15 4.90 13.47
C PHE A 55 -9.53 6.16 12.71
N ASN A 56 -8.59 6.73 11.96
CA ASN A 56 -8.86 7.76 10.98
C ASN A 56 -9.30 7.11 9.67
N SER A 57 -10.29 7.68 9.00
CA SER A 57 -10.71 7.27 7.67
C SER A 57 -10.42 8.38 6.67
N ASP A 58 -9.68 8.05 5.63
CA ASP A 58 -9.32 8.93 4.54
C ASP A 58 -9.82 8.34 3.22
N LEU A 59 -10.55 9.14 2.46
CA LEU A 59 -11.06 8.78 1.15
C LEU A 59 -10.58 9.80 0.12
N ALA A 60 -10.02 9.31 -0.98
CA ALA A 60 -9.74 10.09 -2.18
C ALA A 60 -10.37 9.40 -3.38
N SER A 61 -10.98 10.19 -4.27
CA SER A 61 -11.52 9.72 -5.54
C SER A 61 -11.14 10.71 -6.63
N ALA A 62 -10.79 10.21 -7.79
CA ALA A 62 -10.43 11.03 -8.94
C ALA A 62 -10.94 10.41 -10.24
N LEU A 63 -11.43 11.24 -11.14
CA LEU A 63 -11.67 10.88 -12.53
C LEU A 63 -10.31 10.72 -13.23
N ILE A 64 -10.06 9.55 -13.83
CA ILE A 64 -8.78 9.22 -14.46
C ILE A 64 -8.92 8.82 -15.93
N GLY A 65 -10.13 8.73 -16.47
CA GLY A 65 -10.39 8.38 -17.86
C GLY A 65 -11.88 8.22 -18.15
N HIS A 66 -12.19 7.79 -19.37
CA HIS A 66 -13.54 7.51 -19.83
C HIS A 66 -13.60 6.26 -20.70
N GLY A 67 -14.69 5.51 -20.54
CA GLY A 67 -15.00 4.34 -21.36
C GLY A 67 -14.21 3.08 -20.96
N ARG A 68 -14.57 1.99 -21.62
CA ARG A 68 -14.04 0.66 -21.34
C ARG A 68 -12.52 0.55 -21.56
N GLU A 69 -12.01 1.22 -22.56
CA GLU A 69 -10.58 1.14 -22.90
C GLU A 69 -9.71 1.75 -21.79
N ASP A 70 -10.07 2.94 -21.28
CA ASP A 70 -9.35 3.57 -20.16
C ASP A 70 -9.48 2.74 -18.89
N PHE A 71 -10.65 2.13 -18.66
CA PHE A 71 -10.83 1.22 -17.53
C PHE A 71 -9.89 0.01 -17.60
N GLU A 72 -9.76 -0.65 -18.76
CA GLU A 72 -8.85 -1.79 -18.89
C GLU A 72 -7.37 -1.35 -18.74
N ARG A 73 -7.00 -0.17 -19.26
CA ARG A 73 -5.67 0.42 -19.03
C ARG A 73 -5.42 0.69 -17.55
N ALA A 74 -6.39 1.30 -16.85
CA ALA A 74 -6.31 1.59 -15.43
C ALA A 74 -6.20 0.33 -14.58
N LYS A 75 -7.01 -0.68 -14.88
CA LYS A 75 -6.97 -2.00 -14.24
C LYS A 75 -5.61 -2.66 -14.39
N ASN A 76 -5.06 -2.69 -15.61
CA ASN A 76 -3.74 -3.26 -15.88
C ASN A 76 -2.63 -2.49 -15.17
N ALA A 77 -2.69 -1.16 -15.16
CA ALA A 77 -1.74 -0.31 -14.46
C ALA A 77 -1.81 -0.52 -12.93
N LEU A 78 -3.01 -0.61 -12.37
CA LEU A 78 -3.22 -0.89 -10.95
C LEU A 78 -2.71 -2.29 -10.58
N ALA A 79 -2.98 -3.30 -11.41
CA ALA A 79 -2.50 -4.67 -11.24
C ALA A 79 -0.97 -4.78 -11.26
N GLN A 80 -0.29 -3.87 -11.93
CA GLN A 80 1.17 -3.75 -12.00
C GLN A 80 1.75 -2.80 -10.94
N TRP A 81 0.97 -2.32 -9.98
CA TRP A 81 1.39 -1.37 -8.94
C TRP A 81 1.92 -0.02 -9.48
N ARG A 82 1.54 0.39 -10.71
CA ARG A 82 1.99 1.63 -11.33
C ARG A 82 1.62 2.89 -10.52
N HIS A 83 0.59 2.83 -9.69
CA HIS A 83 0.21 3.88 -8.74
C HIS A 83 1.27 4.15 -7.65
N TYR A 84 2.29 3.28 -7.51
CA TYR A 84 3.47 3.48 -6.65
C TYR A 84 4.65 4.14 -7.36
N GLU A 85 4.56 4.44 -8.66
CA GLU A 85 5.64 5.07 -9.43
C GLU A 85 5.69 6.58 -9.19
N MET A 86 6.03 6.99 -7.97
CA MET A 86 6.00 8.38 -7.49
C MET A 86 7.39 8.98 -7.24
N GLY A 87 8.47 8.18 -7.40
CA GLY A 87 9.85 8.61 -7.21
C GLY A 87 10.34 8.75 -5.77
N TRP A 88 9.42 8.79 -4.79
CA TRP A 88 9.75 8.83 -3.35
C TRP A 88 9.18 7.65 -2.56
N VAL A 89 8.36 6.83 -3.21
CA VAL A 89 7.84 5.55 -2.69
C VAL A 89 8.15 4.46 -3.70
N GLU A 90 8.56 3.30 -3.22
CA GLU A 90 8.78 2.11 -4.03
C GLU A 90 8.03 0.93 -3.39
N LEU A 91 7.32 0.14 -4.20
CA LEU A 91 6.75 -1.13 -3.75
C LEU A 91 7.67 -2.29 -4.17
N LEU A 92 7.93 -3.19 -3.25
CA LEU A 92 8.87 -4.30 -3.40
C LEU A 92 8.24 -5.64 -2.94
N PRO A 93 8.51 -6.75 -3.62
CA PRO A 93 9.26 -6.83 -4.87
C PRO A 93 8.47 -6.21 -6.03
N LYS A 94 9.18 -5.67 -7.03
CA LYS A 94 8.52 -5.19 -8.26
C LYS A 94 7.76 -6.35 -8.93
N GLY A 95 6.54 -6.06 -9.42
CA GLY A 95 5.70 -7.08 -10.07
C GLY A 95 5.09 -8.10 -9.11
N ALA A 96 5.02 -7.79 -7.81
CA ALA A 96 4.32 -8.64 -6.86
C ALA A 96 2.88 -8.93 -7.32
N ALA A 97 2.45 -10.18 -7.25
CA ALA A 97 1.09 -10.55 -7.62
C ALA A 97 0.07 -9.91 -6.67
N ILE A 98 -1.03 -9.40 -7.21
CA ILE A 98 -2.18 -8.97 -6.41
C ILE A 98 -3.02 -10.21 -6.08
N ALA A 99 -2.58 -10.95 -5.08
CA ALA A 99 -3.26 -12.15 -4.58
C ALA A 99 -3.29 -12.10 -3.05
N THR A 100 -4.40 -12.53 -2.45
CA THR A 100 -4.53 -12.62 -0.99
C THR A 100 -3.37 -13.42 -0.41
N GLY A 101 -2.72 -12.87 0.61
CA GLY A 101 -1.54 -13.44 1.25
C GLY A 101 -0.20 -12.92 0.70
N THR A 102 -0.16 -12.27 -0.46
CA THR A 102 1.07 -11.69 -1.00
C THR A 102 1.61 -10.62 -0.05
N VAL A 103 2.85 -10.78 0.37
CA VAL A 103 3.58 -9.83 1.22
C VAL A 103 4.40 -8.90 0.35
N VAL A 104 4.28 -7.61 0.62
CA VAL A 104 5.03 -6.54 -0.03
C VAL A 104 5.68 -5.62 1.01
N ALA A 105 6.71 -4.92 0.61
CA ALA A 105 7.34 -3.89 1.41
C ALA A 105 7.20 -2.53 0.71
N VAL A 106 6.70 -1.54 1.44
CA VAL A 106 6.61 -0.15 0.98
C VAL A 106 7.84 0.59 1.52
N LEU A 107 8.75 0.94 0.61
CA LEU A 107 9.93 1.73 0.89
C LEU A 107 9.61 3.20 0.64
N VAL A 108 9.72 4.02 1.67
CA VAL A 108 9.40 5.45 1.62
C VAL A 108 10.65 6.28 1.87
N ARG A 109 10.93 7.24 0.98
CA ARG A 109 11.97 8.26 1.17
C ARG A 109 11.36 9.50 1.82
N HIS A 110 11.75 9.76 3.05
CA HIS A 110 11.42 10.97 3.78
C HIS A 110 12.48 12.06 3.58
N MET A 111 12.31 13.20 4.23
CA MET A 111 13.32 14.27 4.26
C MET A 111 14.50 13.85 5.16
N GLY A 112 15.52 13.17 4.59
CA GLY A 112 16.76 12.80 5.28
C GLY A 112 16.81 11.37 5.84
N PHE A 113 15.75 10.56 5.70
CA PHE A 113 15.76 9.15 6.10
C PHE A 113 14.82 8.30 5.24
N TRP A 114 14.88 6.99 5.41
CA TRP A 114 14.05 6.00 4.73
C TRP A 114 13.27 5.18 5.76
N SER A 115 12.06 4.75 5.39
CA SER A 115 11.34 3.72 6.13
C SER A 115 10.96 2.56 5.23
N LEU A 116 11.01 1.36 5.79
CA LEU A 116 10.59 0.13 5.14
C LEU A 116 9.44 -0.47 5.95
N ASN A 117 8.30 -0.67 5.29
CA ASN A 117 7.02 -0.96 5.93
C ASN A 117 6.40 -2.21 5.29
N GLY A 118 6.11 -3.24 6.11
CA GLY A 118 5.52 -4.49 5.63
C GLY A 118 4.01 -4.39 5.48
N CYS A 119 3.50 -4.87 4.33
CA CYS A 119 2.08 -4.97 4.06
C CYS A 119 1.75 -6.35 3.48
N ARG A 120 0.49 -6.77 3.63
CA ARG A 120 -0.03 -8.01 3.02
C ARG A 120 -1.33 -7.72 2.30
N VAL A 121 -1.46 -8.20 1.06
CA VAL A 121 -2.74 -8.19 0.34
C VAL A 121 -3.72 -9.06 1.10
N VAL A 122 -4.87 -8.50 1.50
CA VAL A 122 -5.84 -9.18 2.37
C VAL A 122 -7.08 -9.65 1.62
N TYR A 123 -7.53 -8.92 0.59
CA TYR A 123 -8.60 -9.35 -0.32
C TYR A 123 -8.55 -8.61 -1.65
N GLY A 124 -9.15 -9.24 -2.67
CA GLY A 124 -9.43 -8.60 -3.95
C GLY A 124 -10.79 -7.91 -3.97
N ILE A 125 -10.93 -6.92 -4.83
CA ILE A 125 -12.18 -6.20 -5.12
C ILE A 125 -12.43 -6.35 -6.61
N GLY A 126 -13.67 -6.65 -6.97
CA GLY A 126 -14.08 -6.74 -8.36
C GLY A 126 -15.52 -7.17 -8.46
N ASP A 127 -16.22 -6.62 -9.44
CA ASP A 127 -17.53 -7.09 -9.84
C ASP A 127 -17.36 -8.15 -10.92
N ARG A 128 -17.65 -9.40 -10.57
CA ARG A 128 -17.57 -10.54 -11.49
C ARG A 128 -18.68 -10.57 -12.52
N HIS A 129 -19.77 -9.84 -12.27
CA HIS A 129 -20.94 -9.83 -13.16
C HIS A 129 -20.82 -8.78 -14.25
N THR A 130 -20.48 -7.55 -13.89
CA THR A 130 -20.38 -6.44 -14.84
C THR A 130 -18.95 -6.22 -15.35
N GLY A 131 -17.95 -6.72 -14.61
CA GLY A 131 -16.55 -6.45 -14.91
C GLY A 131 -16.21 -4.95 -14.90
N SER A 132 -16.97 -4.16 -14.13
CA SER A 132 -16.85 -2.70 -14.09
C SER A 132 -16.04 -2.19 -12.90
N SER A 133 -15.51 -3.07 -12.05
CA SER A 133 -14.59 -2.69 -10.97
C SER A 133 -13.44 -3.69 -10.83
N PHE A 134 -12.28 -3.17 -10.44
CA PHE A 134 -11.10 -3.94 -10.11
C PHE A 134 -10.32 -3.23 -9.00
N GLY A 135 -9.87 -4.00 -8.02
CA GLY A 135 -9.08 -3.45 -6.93
C GLY A 135 -8.63 -4.52 -5.95
N PHE A 136 -8.02 -4.04 -4.90
CA PHE A 136 -7.56 -4.88 -3.80
C PHE A 136 -7.40 -4.04 -2.53
N ALA A 137 -7.30 -4.73 -1.40
CA ALA A 137 -6.87 -4.14 -0.15
C ALA A 137 -5.59 -4.79 0.33
N TYR A 138 -4.72 -4.01 0.94
CA TYR A 138 -3.65 -4.52 1.76
C TYR A 138 -3.78 -4.02 3.20
N GLY A 139 -3.30 -4.84 4.13
CA GLY A 139 -3.21 -4.52 5.55
C GLY A 139 -1.76 -4.41 5.99
N THR A 140 -1.51 -3.53 6.96
CA THR A 140 -0.20 -3.36 7.56
C THR A 140 0.17 -4.54 8.44
N LEU A 141 1.43 -4.97 8.38
CA LEU A 141 2.01 -5.97 9.28
C LEU A 141 2.55 -5.31 10.56
N THR A 142 2.87 -6.12 11.56
CA THR A 142 3.37 -5.61 12.87
C THR A 142 4.69 -4.84 12.77
N ASN A 143 5.42 -4.95 11.64
CA ASN A 143 6.62 -4.17 11.34
C ASN A 143 6.36 -2.92 10.47
N HIS A 144 5.10 -2.48 10.37
CA HIS A 144 4.72 -1.23 9.72
C HIS A 144 4.67 -0.09 10.74
N ALA A 145 4.98 1.15 10.32
CA ALA A 145 4.95 2.34 11.18
C ALA A 145 3.53 2.75 11.58
N GLU A 146 2.53 2.40 10.78
CA GLU A 146 1.12 2.62 11.03
C GLU A 146 0.39 1.29 11.16
N MET A 147 -0.83 1.34 11.71
CA MET A 147 -1.73 0.21 11.84
C MET A 147 -2.98 0.50 11.04
N GLY A 148 -3.32 -0.37 10.07
CA GLY A 148 -4.52 -0.15 9.28
C GLY A 148 -4.59 -0.94 7.98
N GLU A 149 -5.57 -0.57 7.17
CA GLU A 149 -5.91 -1.20 5.90
C GLU A 149 -6.16 -0.12 4.84
N GLU A 150 -5.74 -0.37 3.63
CA GLU A 150 -5.93 0.54 2.51
C GLU A 150 -6.46 -0.20 1.28
N ILE A 151 -7.49 0.38 0.68
CA ILE A 151 -8.15 -0.08 -0.54
C ILE A 151 -7.67 0.79 -1.71
N PHE A 152 -7.35 0.14 -2.82
CA PHE A 152 -7.14 0.73 -4.13
C PHE A 152 -8.13 0.12 -5.11
N GLU A 153 -8.93 0.95 -5.77
CA GLU A 153 -9.98 0.50 -6.68
C GLU A 153 -10.05 1.39 -7.90
N VAL A 154 -10.19 0.79 -9.07
CA VAL A 154 -10.64 1.46 -10.30
C VAL A 154 -12.04 0.97 -10.63
N ARG A 155 -12.92 1.90 -11.02
CA ARG A 155 -14.32 1.62 -11.35
C ARG A 155 -14.73 2.34 -12.62
N LEU A 156 -15.47 1.66 -13.46
CA LEU A 156 -16.18 2.23 -14.60
C LEU A 156 -17.63 2.46 -14.18
N GLU A 157 -18.04 3.73 -14.16
CA GLU A 157 -19.43 4.11 -13.84
C GLU A 157 -20.32 3.84 -15.04
N PRO A 158 -21.42 3.04 -14.91
CA PRO A 158 -22.19 2.57 -16.04
C PRO A 158 -22.87 3.66 -16.87
N GLU A 159 -23.35 4.74 -16.22
CA GLU A 159 -24.13 5.79 -16.89
C GLU A 159 -23.26 6.86 -17.54
N SER A 160 -22.19 7.27 -16.86
CA SER A 160 -21.31 8.35 -17.33
C SER A 160 -20.09 7.87 -18.08
N GLU A 161 -19.84 6.56 -18.09
CA GLU A 161 -18.61 5.95 -18.58
C GLU A 161 -17.32 6.51 -17.92
N ALA A 162 -17.47 7.21 -16.80
CA ALA A 162 -16.33 7.76 -16.05
C ALA A 162 -15.52 6.62 -15.43
N VAL A 163 -14.20 6.68 -15.59
CA VAL A 163 -13.26 5.79 -14.91
C VAL A 163 -12.75 6.49 -13.66
N ILE A 164 -13.13 5.95 -12.51
CA ILE A 164 -12.80 6.54 -11.19
C ILE A 164 -11.73 5.71 -10.50
N TYR A 165 -10.65 6.35 -10.10
CA TYR A 165 -9.69 5.77 -9.16
C TYR A 165 -10.02 6.20 -7.73
N ARG A 166 -10.12 5.24 -6.84
CA ARG A 166 -10.44 5.43 -5.43
C ARG A 166 -9.35 4.85 -4.54
N ILE A 167 -8.93 5.64 -3.55
CA ILE A 167 -8.07 5.21 -2.45
C ILE A 167 -8.86 5.42 -1.16
N GLN A 168 -9.02 4.37 -0.36
CA GLN A 168 -9.63 4.45 0.96
C GLN A 168 -8.69 3.84 1.99
N ALA A 169 -8.20 4.67 2.89
CA ALA A 169 -7.29 4.26 3.96
C ALA A 169 -7.98 4.40 5.31
N VAL A 170 -7.90 3.36 6.13
CA VAL A 170 -8.31 3.40 7.53
C VAL A 170 -7.10 3.05 8.36
N SER A 171 -6.57 4.02 9.10
CA SER A 171 -5.34 3.83 9.85
C SER A 171 -5.33 4.56 11.20
N ARG A 172 -4.45 4.12 12.06
CA ARG A 172 -4.02 4.83 13.26
C ARG A 172 -2.52 4.70 13.43
N PRO A 173 -1.84 5.73 13.99
CA PRO A 173 -0.41 5.63 14.26
C PRO A 173 -0.13 4.55 15.31
N HIS A 174 0.98 3.82 15.15
CA HIS A 174 1.51 3.02 16.26
C HIS A 174 1.84 3.94 17.44
N ALA A 175 1.53 3.53 18.69
CA ALA A 175 1.55 4.37 19.88
C ALA A 175 2.88 5.14 20.11
N ALA A 176 4.01 4.60 19.70
CA ALA A 176 5.32 5.26 19.81
C ALA A 176 5.53 6.38 18.77
N MET A 177 4.93 6.29 17.58
CA MET A 177 5.02 7.26 16.51
C MET A 177 3.96 8.37 16.61
N ALA A 178 2.85 8.12 17.30
CA ALA A 178 1.71 9.03 17.41
C ALA A 178 2.07 10.38 18.06
N ARG A 179 3.08 10.40 18.92
CA ARG A 179 3.42 11.62 19.70
C ARG A 179 4.36 12.58 18.98
N ILE A 180 5.19 12.10 18.05
CA ILE A 180 6.29 12.92 17.48
C ILE A 180 6.05 13.27 16.02
N GLY A 181 5.23 12.53 15.26
CA GLY A 181 5.15 12.63 13.81
C GLY A 181 3.77 12.80 13.20
N TYR A 182 2.70 13.00 13.98
CA TYR A 182 1.33 13.04 13.43
C TYR A 182 1.12 14.04 12.28
N PRO A 183 1.54 15.32 12.38
CA PRO A 183 1.40 16.25 11.26
C PRO A 183 2.22 15.84 10.03
N ILE A 184 3.41 15.26 10.24
CA ILE A 184 4.30 14.79 9.18
C ILE A 184 3.68 13.55 8.50
N ALA A 185 3.16 12.61 9.27
CA ALA A 185 2.47 11.43 8.74
C ALA A 185 1.26 11.85 7.89
N ARG A 186 0.43 12.79 8.35
CA ARG A 186 -0.72 13.31 7.60
C ARG A 186 -0.30 13.96 6.29
N TYR A 187 0.77 14.76 6.29
CA TYR A 187 1.34 15.34 5.07
C TYR A 187 1.74 14.25 4.05
N PHE A 188 2.44 13.19 4.50
CA PHE A 188 2.86 12.10 3.61
C PHE A 188 1.67 11.28 3.10
N GLN A 189 0.64 11.04 3.92
CA GLN A 189 -0.59 10.35 3.51
C GLN A 189 -1.34 11.17 2.43
N GLU A 190 -1.49 12.48 2.61
CA GLU A 190 -2.12 13.35 1.60
C GLU A 190 -1.30 13.42 0.31
N ARG A 191 0.03 13.58 0.45
CA ARG A 191 0.95 13.54 -0.68
C ARG A 191 0.87 12.23 -1.44
N PHE A 192 0.79 11.10 -0.73
CA PHE A 192 0.66 9.78 -1.32
C PHE A 192 -0.60 9.68 -2.19
N ARG A 193 -1.76 10.03 -1.65
CA ARG A 193 -3.03 9.97 -2.39
C ARG A 193 -2.97 10.80 -3.68
N ARG A 194 -2.48 12.03 -3.61
CA ARG A 194 -2.33 12.91 -4.77
C ARG A 194 -1.34 12.36 -5.80
N ASP A 195 -0.18 11.93 -5.36
CA ASP A 195 0.90 11.50 -6.26
C ASP A 195 0.61 10.10 -6.84
N SER A 196 -0.06 9.22 -6.10
CA SER A 196 -0.58 7.92 -6.55
C SER A 196 -1.61 8.09 -7.68
N THR A 197 -2.56 9.01 -7.52
CA THR A 197 -3.52 9.34 -8.57
C THR A 197 -2.82 9.82 -9.84
N ARG A 198 -1.86 10.71 -9.71
CA ARG A 198 -1.07 11.21 -10.87
C ARG A 198 -0.25 10.11 -11.53
N ALA A 199 0.32 9.20 -10.75
CA ALA A 199 1.09 8.08 -11.28
C ALA A 199 0.20 7.12 -12.09
N LEU A 200 -0.99 6.81 -11.59
CA LEU A 200 -1.95 5.97 -12.31
C LEU A 200 -2.46 6.66 -13.59
N GLN A 201 -2.75 7.97 -13.52
CA GLN A 201 -3.17 8.75 -14.67
C GLN A 201 -2.10 8.72 -15.79
N ARG A 202 -0.83 8.98 -15.47
CA ARG A 202 0.26 8.87 -16.45
C ARG A 202 0.34 7.49 -17.10
N ALA A 203 0.12 6.44 -16.32
CA ALA A 203 0.16 5.07 -16.83
C ALA A 203 -0.98 4.77 -17.81
N ILE A 204 -2.14 5.42 -17.66
CA ILE A 204 -3.28 5.32 -18.60
C ILE A 204 -2.99 6.11 -19.87
N ASP A 205 -2.44 7.32 -19.73
CA ASP A 205 -2.13 8.23 -20.84
C ASP A 205 -0.97 7.73 -21.71
N GLY A 206 -0.30 6.65 -21.32
CA GLY A 206 0.84 6.07 -22.06
C GLY A 206 2.16 6.82 -21.83
N TYR A 207 2.23 7.74 -20.88
CA TYR A 207 3.48 8.38 -20.46
C TYR A 207 4.17 7.50 -19.43
N ALA A 208 5.26 6.84 -19.84
CA ALA A 208 6.13 6.06 -18.96
C ALA A 208 7.19 6.96 -18.32
#